data_288ab4eaccaa2fb63e2741fd4125dc2e
#
_entry.id   288ab4eaccaa2fb63e2741fd4125dc2e
#
_cell.length_a   1.000
_cell.length_b   1.000
_cell.length_c   1.000
_cell.angle_alpha   90.00
_cell.angle_beta   90.00
_cell.angle_gamma   90.00
#
_symmetry.space_group_name_H-M   'P 1'
#
loop_
_entity.id
_entity.type
_entity.pdbx_description
1 polymer ?
#
loop_
_entity_poly.entity_id
_entity_poly.type
_entity_poly.pdbx_seq_one_letter_code
_entity_poly.pdbx_strand_id
1 'polypeptide(L)'
;MEKNKTKEKIMEAATRLFAEKGLEGVTVREICRAAKVNGALVNYHFHSKEGLYRECVERVYEATHGSEMAAVVAGVRDARTWKAAVHIWVETFVEAFHAKVGVGAYAAGIFRQETMHPSKVKDYLEEHFASPARNRLFRLMRMATDNDHEAYLWSTSIWVQLGAYALYHPIWRARHRPPGATEDEWRHEFVAFVCDRIFGGLKFRGVLTA
;
A
#
# COMPACT_ATOMS: atom_id res chain seq x y z
N MET A 1 11.17 24.97 15.52
CA MET A 1 10.05 24.18 16.09
C MET A 1 8.70 24.53 15.47
N GLU A 2 8.31 25.79 15.35
CA GLU A 2 7.00 26.23 14.85
C GLU A 2 6.77 25.92 13.35
N LYS A 3 7.82 26.05 12.53
CA LYS A 3 7.83 25.79 11.08
C LYS A 3 7.50 24.31 10.77
N ASN A 4 7.97 23.37 11.60
CA ASN A 4 7.72 21.93 11.42
C ASN A 4 6.27 21.58 11.81
N LYS A 5 5.72 22.20 12.85
CA LYS A 5 4.32 22.02 13.26
C LYS A 5 3.32 22.47 12.18
N THR A 6 3.65 23.53 11.45
CA THR A 6 2.81 24.03 10.35
C THR A 6 2.83 23.07 9.16
N LYS A 7 4.01 22.58 8.77
CA LYS A 7 4.14 21.54 7.71
C LYS A 7 3.31 20.30 8.04
N GLU A 8 3.41 19.81 9.28
CA GLU A 8 2.64 18.64 9.74
C GLU A 8 1.13 18.84 9.68
N LYS A 9 0.61 19.99 10.12
CA LYS A 9 -0.82 20.33 10.03
C LYS A 9 -1.32 20.35 8.60
N ILE A 10 -0.53 20.89 7.67
CA ILE A 10 -0.88 20.92 6.26
C ILE A 10 -0.92 19.48 5.71
N MET A 11 0.09 18.68 5.99
CA MET A 11 0.17 17.29 5.53
C MET A 11 -0.98 16.44 6.06
N GLU A 12 -1.31 16.53 7.34
CA GLU A 12 -2.43 15.78 7.93
C GLU A 12 -3.76 16.13 7.28
N ALA A 13 -4.06 17.43 7.15
CA ALA A 13 -5.28 17.90 6.50
C ALA A 13 -5.34 17.50 5.02
N ALA A 14 -4.22 17.62 4.31
CA ALA A 14 -4.12 17.29 2.89
C ALA A 14 -4.28 15.77 2.66
N THR A 15 -3.58 14.93 3.44
CA THR A 15 -3.65 13.47 3.31
C THR A 15 -5.09 12.98 3.46
N ARG A 16 -5.81 13.48 4.46
CA ARG A 16 -7.22 13.15 4.66
C ARG A 16 -8.08 13.57 3.46
N LEU A 17 -7.96 14.81 3.00
CA LEU A 17 -8.75 15.31 1.87
C LEU A 17 -8.44 14.57 0.57
N PHE A 18 -7.17 14.27 0.31
CA PHE A 18 -6.76 13.51 -0.86
C PHE A 18 -7.24 12.05 -0.81
N ALA A 19 -7.26 11.42 0.34
CA ALA A 19 -7.82 10.09 0.49
C ALA A 19 -9.34 10.04 0.24
N GLU A 20 -10.05 11.13 0.56
CA GLU A 20 -11.49 11.25 0.35
C GLU A 20 -11.85 11.57 -1.11
N LYS A 21 -11.13 12.51 -1.74
CA LYS A 21 -11.54 13.17 -2.99
C LYS A 21 -10.54 13.03 -4.16
N GLY A 22 -9.37 12.43 -3.94
CA GLY A 22 -8.27 12.39 -4.90
C GLY A 22 -7.56 13.73 -5.11
N LEU A 23 -6.50 13.73 -5.92
CA LEU A 23 -5.71 14.93 -6.20
C LEU A 23 -6.55 16.02 -6.87
N GLU A 24 -7.33 15.66 -7.90
CA GLU A 24 -8.07 16.65 -8.70
C GLU A 24 -9.30 17.18 -7.96
N GLY A 25 -9.90 16.40 -7.05
CA GLY A 25 -11.06 16.78 -6.25
C GLY A 25 -10.78 17.73 -5.07
N VAL A 26 -9.50 18.09 -4.85
CA VAL A 26 -9.08 18.92 -3.70
C VAL A 26 -8.44 20.21 -4.19
N THR A 27 -8.82 21.32 -3.57
CA THR A 27 -8.20 22.64 -3.80
C THR A 27 -7.25 23.03 -2.67
N VAL A 28 -6.20 23.79 -2.98
CA VAL A 28 -5.28 24.34 -1.98
C VAL A 28 -6.05 25.15 -0.92
N ARG A 29 -7.12 25.85 -1.32
CA ARG A 29 -7.97 26.62 -0.40
C ARG A 29 -8.68 25.75 0.63
N GLU A 30 -9.18 24.57 0.24
CA GLU A 30 -9.77 23.59 1.15
C GLU A 30 -8.75 23.05 2.15
N ILE A 31 -7.54 22.72 1.68
CA ILE A 31 -6.44 22.29 2.54
C ILE A 31 -6.08 23.36 3.58
N CYS A 32 -5.91 24.61 3.13
CA CYS A 32 -5.59 25.73 4.02
C CYS A 32 -6.66 25.96 5.08
N ARG A 33 -7.94 25.87 4.69
CA ARG A 33 -9.07 25.99 5.63
C ARG A 33 -9.04 24.86 6.66
N ALA A 34 -8.83 23.62 6.22
CA ALA A 34 -8.78 22.45 7.10
C ALA A 34 -7.59 22.50 8.06
N ALA A 35 -6.42 22.91 7.58
CA ALA A 35 -5.19 23.05 8.36
C ALA A 35 -5.16 24.33 9.22
N LYS A 36 -6.08 25.27 9.01
CA LYS A 36 -6.12 26.61 9.64
C LYS A 36 -4.83 27.39 9.38
N VAL A 37 -4.37 27.43 8.13
CA VAL A 37 -3.16 28.13 7.69
C VAL A 37 -3.41 29.04 6.50
N ASN A 38 -2.45 29.95 6.23
CA ASN A 38 -2.48 30.78 5.03
C ASN A 38 -2.00 29.99 3.80
N GLY A 39 -2.60 30.28 2.63
CA GLY A 39 -2.25 29.63 1.35
C GLY A 39 -0.78 29.78 0.93
N ALA A 40 -0.14 30.90 1.29
CA ALA A 40 1.28 31.09 1.03
C ALA A 40 2.18 30.02 1.66
N LEU A 41 1.76 29.43 2.80
CA LEU A 41 2.52 28.39 3.50
C LEU A 41 2.50 27.04 2.75
N VAL A 42 1.43 26.72 2.01
CA VAL A 42 1.40 25.52 1.17
C VAL A 42 2.42 25.62 0.04
N ASN A 43 2.43 26.76 -0.67
CA ASN A 43 3.42 27.00 -1.74
C ASN A 43 4.85 27.09 -1.18
N TYR A 44 5.03 27.66 -0.01
CA TYR A 44 6.35 27.76 0.63
C TYR A 44 6.93 26.39 1.00
N HIS A 45 6.10 25.47 1.53
CA HIS A 45 6.57 24.17 2.00
C HIS A 45 6.63 23.10 0.90
N PHE A 46 5.70 23.17 -0.07
CA PHE A 46 5.45 22.06 -1.00
C PHE A 46 5.51 22.48 -2.48
N HIS A 47 5.70 23.75 -2.78
CA HIS A 47 5.79 24.36 -4.12
C HIS A 47 4.50 24.27 -4.96
N SER A 48 3.80 23.15 -4.93
CA SER A 48 2.55 22.92 -5.67
C SER A 48 1.61 21.96 -4.92
N LYS A 49 0.38 21.85 -5.40
CA LYS A 49 -0.60 20.86 -4.92
C LYS A 49 -0.09 19.42 -5.19
N GLU A 50 0.50 19.21 -6.36
CA GLU A 50 1.10 17.94 -6.77
C GLU A 50 2.30 17.57 -5.89
N GLY A 51 3.16 18.53 -5.54
CA GLY A 51 4.27 18.35 -4.61
C GLY A 51 3.80 17.93 -3.23
N LEU A 52 2.78 18.62 -2.70
CA LEU A 52 2.14 18.23 -1.44
C LEU A 52 1.52 16.83 -1.52
N TYR A 53 0.86 16.50 -2.64
CA TYR A 53 0.26 15.18 -2.84
C TYR A 53 1.32 14.07 -2.81
N ARG A 54 2.44 14.26 -3.52
CA ARG A 54 3.57 13.31 -3.50
C ARG A 54 4.07 13.06 -2.09
N GLU A 55 4.37 14.10 -1.32
CA GLU A 55 4.82 13.95 0.07
C GLU A 55 3.77 13.24 0.95
N CYS A 56 2.46 13.48 0.73
CA CYS A 56 1.40 12.76 1.44
C CYS A 56 1.40 11.27 1.09
N VAL A 57 1.54 10.91 -0.18
CA VAL A 57 1.58 9.50 -0.62
C VAL A 57 2.84 8.81 -0.14
N GLU A 58 4.00 9.46 -0.25
CA GLU A 58 5.27 8.95 0.30
C GLU A 58 5.13 8.58 1.77
N ARG A 59 4.59 9.48 2.57
CA ARG A 59 4.39 9.28 4.01
C ARG A 59 3.40 8.14 4.32
N VAL A 60 2.33 8.02 3.54
CA VAL A 60 1.39 6.90 3.67
C VAL A 60 2.07 5.59 3.31
N TYR A 61 2.84 5.57 2.24
CA TYR A 61 3.57 4.39 1.80
C TYR A 61 4.62 3.95 2.82
N GLU A 62 5.43 4.87 3.34
CA GLU A 62 6.41 4.58 4.40
C GLU A 62 5.76 4.00 5.65
N ALA A 63 4.58 4.52 6.03
CA ALA A 63 3.84 4.03 7.19
C ALA A 63 3.22 2.64 7.00
N THR A 64 3.05 2.19 5.76
CA THR A 64 2.32 0.94 5.44
C THR A 64 3.19 -0.16 4.84
N HIS A 65 4.29 0.18 4.15
CA HIS A 65 5.07 -0.79 3.37
C HIS A 65 6.58 -0.73 3.64
N GLY A 66 7.02 0.03 4.60
CA GLY A 66 8.38 0.31 5.08
C GLY A 66 9.58 -0.33 4.36
N SER A 67 10.76 0.22 4.57
CA SER A 67 12.06 -0.31 4.10
C SER A 67 12.35 -1.75 4.54
N GLU A 68 11.66 -2.23 5.56
CA GLU A 68 11.80 -3.57 6.14
C GLU A 68 11.49 -4.70 5.14
N MET A 69 10.55 -4.49 4.22
CA MET A 69 10.17 -5.53 3.25
C MET A 69 11.31 -5.91 2.30
N ALA A 70 12.18 -4.98 1.96
CA ALA A 70 13.38 -5.29 1.16
C ALA A 70 14.32 -6.23 1.92
N ALA A 71 14.52 -6.02 3.21
CA ALA A 71 15.33 -6.87 4.08
C ALA A 71 14.70 -8.27 4.25
N VAL A 72 13.38 -8.36 4.39
CA VAL A 72 12.64 -9.63 4.48
C VAL A 72 12.89 -10.47 3.23
N VAL A 73 12.74 -9.90 2.03
CA VAL A 73 12.98 -10.61 0.76
C VAL A 73 14.45 -11.00 0.61
N ALA A 74 15.38 -10.11 0.97
CA ALA A 74 16.83 -10.40 0.94
C ALA A 74 17.24 -11.47 1.98
N GLY A 75 16.45 -11.67 3.03
CA GLY A 75 16.67 -12.66 4.08
C GLY A 75 16.29 -14.10 3.72
N VAL A 76 15.66 -14.34 2.56
CA VAL A 76 15.26 -15.70 2.14
C VAL A 76 16.48 -16.57 1.86
N ARG A 77 16.53 -17.77 2.47
CA ARG A 77 17.62 -18.75 2.31
C ARG A 77 17.13 -20.15 2.01
N ASP A 78 15.93 -20.49 2.46
CA ASP A 78 15.33 -21.83 2.38
C ASP A 78 13.80 -21.74 2.27
N ALA A 79 13.15 -22.90 2.15
CA ALA A 79 11.70 -23.00 2.02
C ALA A 79 10.93 -22.37 3.21
N ARG A 80 11.49 -22.45 4.43
CA ARG A 80 10.86 -21.89 5.63
C ARG A 80 10.90 -20.38 5.61
N THR A 81 12.07 -19.80 5.34
CA THR A 81 12.25 -18.36 5.23
C THR A 81 11.52 -17.77 4.02
N TRP A 82 11.39 -18.53 2.92
CA TRP A 82 10.56 -18.14 1.78
C TRP A 82 9.08 -18.04 2.16
N LYS A 83 8.52 -19.08 2.81
CA LYS A 83 7.13 -19.05 3.27
C LYS A 83 6.87 -17.89 4.24
N ALA A 84 7.80 -17.65 5.17
CA ALA A 84 7.71 -16.53 6.09
C ALA A 84 7.73 -15.18 5.35
N ALA A 85 8.61 -15.01 4.36
CA ALA A 85 8.69 -13.77 3.56
C ALA A 85 7.42 -13.53 2.73
N VAL A 86 6.84 -14.57 2.14
CA VAL A 86 5.56 -14.49 1.42
C VAL A 86 4.44 -14.11 2.38
N HIS A 87 4.36 -14.76 3.54
CA HIS A 87 3.33 -14.46 4.53
C HIS A 87 3.43 -13.00 5.01
N ILE A 88 4.62 -12.55 5.41
CA ILE A 88 4.87 -11.18 5.85
C ILE A 88 4.49 -10.19 4.73
N TRP A 89 4.82 -10.50 3.47
CA TRP A 89 4.50 -9.62 2.35
C TRP A 89 2.97 -9.47 2.17
N VAL A 90 2.23 -10.59 2.18
CA VAL A 90 0.76 -10.60 2.05
C VAL A 90 0.10 -9.89 3.25
N GLU A 91 0.53 -10.22 4.46
CA GLU A 91 0.02 -9.64 5.71
C GLU A 91 0.25 -8.12 5.75
N THR A 92 1.47 -7.65 5.49
CA THR A 92 1.81 -6.23 5.45
C THR A 92 0.95 -5.47 4.44
N PHE A 93 0.73 -6.05 3.25
CA PHE A 93 -0.15 -5.46 2.26
C PHE A 93 -1.59 -5.35 2.77
N VAL A 94 -2.14 -6.41 3.32
CA VAL A 94 -3.51 -6.43 3.85
C VAL A 94 -3.66 -5.45 5.02
N GLU A 95 -2.71 -5.46 5.96
CA GLU A 95 -2.74 -4.56 7.12
C GLU A 95 -2.67 -3.08 6.75
N ALA A 96 -1.97 -2.73 5.68
CA ALA A 96 -1.91 -1.37 5.18
C ALA A 96 -3.30 -0.75 4.94
N PHE A 97 -4.30 -1.56 4.59
CA PHE A 97 -5.67 -1.12 4.35
C PHE A 97 -6.58 -1.20 5.58
N HIS A 98 -6.08 -1.70 6.70
CA HIS A 98 -6.81 -1.82 7.96
C HIS A 98 -6.36 -0.84 9.05
N ALA A 99 -5.35 -0.02 8.80
CA ALA A 99 -4.90 0.98 9.75
C ALA A 99 -6.06 1.93 10.11
N LYS A 100 -6.37 2.02 11.41
CA LYS A 100 -7.50 2.83 11.92
C LYS A 100 -7.05 4.20 12.42
N VAL A 101 -5.77 4.37 12.64
CA VAL A 101 -5.19 5.59 13.19
C VAL A 101 -3.92 6.00 12.44
N GLY A 102 -3.55 7.26 12.60
CA GLY A 102 -2.37 7.81 11.97
C GLY A 102 -2.48 7.92 10.45
N VAL A 103 -1.35 8.10 9.82
CA VAL A 103 -1.25 8.35 8.37
C VAL A 103 -1.67 7.10 7.57
N GLY A 104 -1.38 5.90 8.06
CA GLY A 104 -1.77 4.64 7.43
C GLY A 104 -3.28 4.48 7.24
N ALA A 105 -4.10 5.11 8.10
CA ALA A 105 -5.57 5.09 7.96
C ALA A 105 -6.08 5.66 6.62
N TYR A 106 -5.24 6.41 5.90
CA TYR A 106 -5.60 6.99 4.60
C TYR A 106 -5.14 6.16 3.40
N ALA A 107 -4.38 5.07 3.62
CA ALA A 107 -3.81 4.25 2.55
C ALA A 107 -4.89 3.69 1.61
N ALA A 108 -5.96 3.11 2.16
CA ALA A 108 -7.06 2.58 1.37
C ALA A 108 -7.75 3.65 0.51
N GLY A 109 -7.93 4.86 1.06
CA GLY A 109 -8.53 5.98 0.35
C GLY A 109 -7.66 6.43 -0.83
N ILE A 110 -6.37 6.66 -0.59
CA ILE A 110 -5.41 7.06 -1.64
C ILE A 110 -5.28 5.98 -2.72
N PHE A 111 -5.12 4.72 -2.33
CA PHE A 111 -5.04 3.61 -3.28
C PHE A 111 -6.29 3.53 -4.17
N ARG A 112 -7.48 3.64 -3.58
CA ARG A 112 -8.74 3.66 -4.31
C ARG A 112 -8.83 4.83 -5.28
N GLN A 113 -8.47 6.04 -4.85
CA GLN A 113 -8.51 7.22 -5.70
C GLN A 113 -7.56 7.07 -6.90
N GLU A 114 -6.32 6.65 -6.68
CA GLU A 114 -5.35 6.46 -7.77
C GLU A 114 -5.73 5.30 -8.72
N THR A 115 -6.37 4.25 -8.21
CA THR A 115 -6.80 3.13 -9.05
C THR A 115 -8.00 3.49 -9.91
N MET A 116 -8.99 4.20 -9.33
CA MET A 116 -10.23 4.53 -10.03
C MET A 116 -10.12 5.81 -10.87
N HIS A 117 -9.30 6.76 -10.43
CA HIS A 117 -9.11 8.07 -11.03
C HIS A 117 -7.61 8.45 -11.01
N PRO A 118 -6.80 7.82 -11.89
CA PRO A 118 -5.36 8.07 -11.91
C PRO A 118 -5.02 9.55 -12.04
N SER A 119 -4.19 10.04 -11.13
CA SER A 119 -3.79 11.45 -11.09
C SER A 119 -2.64 11.75 -12.07
N LYS A 120 -2.30 13.05 -12.20
CA LYS A 120 -1.15 13.50 -13.00
C LYS A 120 0.20 13.00 -12.46
N VAL A 121 0.24 12.52 -11.22
CA VAL A 121 1.46 11.98 -10.59
C VAL A 121 1.50 10.44 -10.61
N LYS A 122 0.58 9.78 -11.32
CA LYS A 122 0.48 8.32 -11.39
C LYS A 122 1.81 7.64 -11.77
N ASP A 123 2.51 8.19 -12.76
CA ASP A 123 3.77 7.61 -13.25
C ASP A 123 4.85 7.65 -12.16
N TYR A 124 4.92 8.75 -11.42
CA TYR A 124 5.77 8.86 -10.24
C TYR A 124 5.41 7.84 -9.16
N LEU A 125 4.12 7.67 -8.86
CA LEU A 125 3.65 6.70 -7.86
C LEU A 125 3.92 5.26 -8.30
N GLU A 126 3.74 4.98 -9.59
CA GLU A 126 4.05 3.69 -10.19
C GLU A 126 5.54 3.36 -10.04
N GLU A 127 6.42 4.27 -10.43
CA GLU A 127 7.87 4.08 -10.39
C GLU A 127 8.41 3.92 -8.97
N HIS A 128 7.96 4.76 -8.04
CA HIS A 128 8.57 4.84 -6.71
C HIS A 128 7.94 3.90 -5.69
N PHE A 129 6.69 3.47 -5.90
CA PHE A 129 5.96 2.65 -4.93
C PHE A 129 5.41 1.34 -5.48
N ALA A 130 4.59 1.39 -6.53
CA ALA A 130 3.90 0.20 -7.00
C ALA A 130 4.86 -0.79 -7.67
N SER A 131 5.75 -0.33 -8.56
CA SER A 131 6.74 -1.20 -9.21
C SER A 131 7.72 -1.83 -8.24
N PRO A 132 8.32 -1.11 -7.27
CA PRO A 132 9.16 -1.75 -6.26
C PRO A 132 8.45 -2.82 -5.43
N ALA A 133 7.18 -2.61 -5.08
CA ALA A 133 6.39 -3.60 -4.33
C ALA A 133 6.13 -4.86 -5.17
N ARG A 134 5.69 -4.70 -6.44
CA ARG A 134 5.48 -5.80 -7.38
C ARG A 134 6.77 -6.55 -7.69
N ASN A 135 7.89 -5.85 -7.86
CA ASN A 135 9.19 -6.48 -8.10
C ASN A 135 9.64 -7.36 -6.93
N ARG A 136 9.37 -6.96 -5.67
CA ARG A 136 9.64 -7.81 -4.51
C ARG A 136 8.77 -9.07 -4.52
N LEU A 137 7.48 -8.93 -4.82
CA LEU A 137 6.58 -10.09 -4.98
C LEU A 137 7.04 -11.00 -6.12
N PHE A 138 7.38 -10.43 -7.28
CA PHE A 138 7.93 -11.19 -8.41
C PHE A 138 9.17 -11.99 -8.00
N ARG A 139 10.12 -11.39 -7.29
CA ARG A 139 11.31 -12.09 -6.78
C ARG A 139 10.96 -13.26 -5.87
N LEU A 140 9.98 -13.10 -4.98
CA LEU A 140 9.51 -14.20 -4.13
C LEU A 140 8.89 -15.35 -4.96
N MET A 141 8.09 -15.02 -5.96
CA MET A 141 7.50 -16.03 -6.84
C MET A 141 8.57 -16.72 -7.69
N ARG A 142 9.55 -15.97 -8.19
CA ARG A 142 10.65 -16.51 -8.99
C ARG A 142 11.51 -17.54 -8.24
N MET A 143 11.59 -17.44 -6.93
CA MET A 143 12.26 -18.45 -6.08
C MET A 143 11.50 -19.79 -6.01
N ALA A 144 10.27 -19.86 -6.50
CA ALA A 144 9.41 -21.05 -6.46
C ALA A 144 8.88 -21.48 -7.84
N THR A 145 9.30 -20.83 -8.92
CA THR A 145 8.88 -21.09 -10.30
C THR A 145 10.09 -21.43 -11.19
N ASP A 146 9.86 -22.07 -12.34
CA ASP A 146 10.91 -22.46 -13.28
C ASP A 146 11.38 -21.31 -14.17
N ASN A 147 10.49 -20.34 -14.44
CA ASN A 147 10.77 -19.27 -15.38
C ASN A 147 10.10 -17.96 -14.99
N ASP A 148 10.51 -16.88 -15.63
CA ASP A 148 10.02 -15.53 -15.36
C ASP A 148 8.55 -15.34 -15.74
N HIS A 149 8.07 -16.05 -16.79
CA HIS A 149 6.68 -15.96 -17.21
C HIS A 149 5.72 -16.52 -16.14
N GLU A 150 6.04 -17.68 -15.58
CA GLU A 150 5.27 -18.27 -14.49
C GLU A 150 5.30 -17.39 -13.22
N ALA A 151 6.48 -16.87 -12.87
CA ALA A 151 6.61 -15.93 -11.76
C ALA A 151 5.78 -14.65 -11.97
N TYR A 152 5.74 -14.15 -13.20
CA TYR A 152 4.91 -13.01 -13.58
C TYR A 152 3.41 -13.31 -13.41
N LEU A 153 2.95 -14.46 -13.88
CA LEU A 153 1.54 -14.86 -13.75
C LEU A 153 1.12 -14.98 -12.28
N TRP A 154 1.95 -15.61 -11.45
CA TRP A 154 1.69 -15.71 -10.01
C TRP A 154 1.69 -14.35 -9.33
N SER A 155 2.71 -13.54 -9.55
CA SER A 155 2.80 -12.23 -8.91
C SER A 155 1.66 -11.30 -9.33
N THR A 156 1.27 -11.31 -10.61
CA THR A 156 0.15 -10.52 -11.12
C THR A 156 -1.18 -11.01 -10.52
N SER A 157 -1.40 -12.32 -10.46
CA SER A 157 -2.62 -12.89 -9.87
C SER A 157 -2.77 -12.51 -8.39
N ILE A 158 -1.70 -12.64 -7.62
CA ILE A 158 -1.68 -12.25 -6.20
C ILE A 158 -1.92 -10.75 -6.06
N TRP A 159 -1.22 -9.92 -6.85
CA TRP A 159 -1.37 -8.46 -6.82
C TRP A 159 -2.80 -8.02 -7.10
N VAL A 160 -3.44 -8.58 -8.12
CA VAL A 160 -4.84 -8.28 -8.47
C VAL A 160 -5.80 -8.72 -7.37
N GLN A 161 -5.59 -9.90 -6.79
CA GLN A 161 -6.43 -10.41 -5.70
C GLN A 161 -6.36 -9.50 -4.47
N LEU A 162 -5.17 -9.08 -4.08
CA LEU A 162 -4.96 -8.17 -2.95
C LEU A 162 -5.46 -6.76 -3.25
N GLY A 163 -5.29 -6.27 -4.48
CA GLY A 163 -5.86 -5.01 -4.93
C GLY A 163 -7.38 -5.01 -4.90
N ALA A 164 -8.01 -6.10 -5.36
CA ALA A 164 -9.46 -6.27 -5.27
C ALA A 164 -9.93 -6.30 -3.80
N TYR A 165 -9.20 -6.98 -2.92
CA TYR A 165 -9.47 -6.93 -1.49
C TYR A 165 -9.43 -5.49 -0.95
N ALA A 166 -8.38 -4.74 -1.24
CA ALA A 166 -8.22 -3.36 -0.79
C ALA A 166 -9.37 -2.44 -1.26
N LEU A 167 -9.84 -2.62 -2.52
CA LEU A 167 -10.89 -1.81 -3.12
C LEU A 167 -12.29 -2.18 -2.59
N TYR A 168 -12.58 -3.46 -2.48
CA TYR A 168 -13.95 -3.96 -2.24
C TYR A 168 -14.18 -4.44 -0.82
N HIS A 169 -13.14 -4.60 -0.01
CA HIS A 169 -13.25 -5.08 1.37
C HIS A 169 -14.34 -4.36 2.19
N PRO A 170 -14.49 -3.02 2.16
CA PRO A 170 -15.53 -2.35 2.93
C PRO A 170 -16.95 -2.78 2.53
N ILE A 171 -17.17 -3.07 1.24
CA ILE A 171 -18.47 -3.50 0.70
C ILE A 171 -18.73 -4.97 1.03
N TRP A 172 -17.73 -5.82 0.80
CA TRP A 172 -17.86 -7.26 1.03
C TRP A 172 -17.97 -7.59 2.52
N ARG A 173 -17.22 -6.89 3.37
CA ARG A 173 -17.32 -7.02 4.82
C ARG A 173 -18.74 -6.82 5.33
N ALA A 174 -19.44 -5.81 4.82
CA ALA A 174 -20.79 -5.51 5.25
C ALA A 174 -21.80 -6.63 4.89
N ARG A 175 -21.53 -7.41 3.83
CA ARG A 175 -22.45 -8.43 3.30
C ARG A 175 -22.07 -9.87 3.61
N HIS A 176 -20.78 -10.17 3.76
CA HIS A 176 -20.25 -11.53 3.76
C HIS A 176 -19.46 -11.91 5.03
N ARG A 177 -19.26 -10.97 5.94
CA ARG A 177 -18.60 -11.31 7.20
C ARG A 177 -19.45 -12.31 7.99
N PRO A 178 -18.88 -13.45 8.43
CA PRO A 178 -19.63 -14.40 9.23
C PRO A 178 -20.19 -13.77 10.50
N PRO A 179 -21.40 -14.15 10.94
CA PRO A 179 -21.95 -13.67 12.19
C PRO A 179 -21.00 -13.96 13.36
N GLY A 180 -20.69 -12.95 14.17
CA GLY A 180 -19.82 -13.08 15.33
C GLY A 180 -18.33 -12.96 15.04
N ALA A 181 -17.86 -13.05 13.78
CA ALA A 181 -16.45 -12.86 13.45
C ALA A 181 -16.02 -11.41 13.66
N THR A 182 -14.86 -11.22 14.26
CA THR A 182 -14.21 -9.90 14.35
C THR A 182 -13.57 -9.53 13.02
N GLU A 183 -13.22 -8.26 12.85
CA GLU A 183 -12.51 -7.80 11.65
C GLU A 183 -11.09 -8.41 11.58
N ASP A 184 -10.45 -8.57 12.72
CA ASP A 184 -9.11 -9.13 12.79
C ASP A 184 -9.10 -10.63 12.45
N GLU A 185 -10.08 -11.41 12.93
CA GLU A 185 -10.25 -12.82 12.53
C GLU A 185 -10.44 -12.96 11.03
N TRP A 186 -11.35 -12.18 10.44
CA TRP A 186 -11.58 -12.24 8.99
C TRP A 186 -10.37 -11.82 8.16
N ARG A 187 -9.61 -10.83 8.63
CA ARG A 187 -8.34 -10.43 8.01
C ARG A 187 -7.31 -11.57 8.04
N HIS A 188 -7.12 -12.19 9.20
CA HIS A 188 -6.21 -13.32 9.32
C HIS A 188 -6.63 -14.51 8.46
N GLU A 189 -7.92 -14.84 8.40
CA GLU A 189 -8.45 -15.87 7.50
C GLU A 189 -8.15 -15.56 6.03
N PHE A 190 -8.31 -14.30 5.61
CA PHE A 190 -7.99 -13.91 4.23
C PHE A 190 -6.50 -14.05 3.93
N VAL A 191 -5.62 -13.60 4.82
CA VAL A 191 -4.16 -13.76 4.69
C VAL A 191 -3.79 -15.23 4.61
N ALA A 192 -4.31 -16.05 5.51
CA ALA A 192 -4.09 -17.49 5.53
C ALA A 192 -4.55 -18.13 4.22
N PHE A 193 -5.76 -17.82 3.75
CA PHE A 193 -6.31 -18.32 2.49
C PHE A 193 -5.41 -18.00 1.28
N VAL A 194 -4.94 -16.77 1.17
CA VAL A 194 -4.04 -16.36 0.07
C VAL A 194 -2.71 -17.13 0.16
N CYS A 195 -2.11 -17.21 1.35
CA CYS A 195 -0.86 -17.92 1.57
C CYS A 195 -0.99 -19.42 1.27
N ASP A 196 -2.06 -20.08 1.71
CA ASP A 196 -2.31 -21.50 1.45
C ASP A 196 -2.43 -21.80 -0.05
N ARG A 197 -3.07 -20.89 -0.82
CA ARG A 197 -3.14 -21.03 -2.28
C ARG A 197 -1.77 -20.93 -2.93
N ILE A 198 -0.94 -19.98 -2.47
CA ILE A 198 0.44 -19.84 -2.96
C ILE A 198 1.25 -21.09 -2.62
N PHE A 199 1.21 -21.55 -1.36
CA PHE A 199 1.99 -22.71 -0.90
C PHE A 199 1.49 -24.05 -1.43
N GLY A 200 0.19 -24.15 -1.80
CA GLY A 200 -0.38 -25.30 -2.47
C GLY A 200 0.02 -25.39 -3.95
N GLY A 201 0.21 -24.26 -4.61
CA GLY A 201 0.60 -24.17 -6.02
C GLY A 201 2.10 -24.08 -6.26
N LEU A 202 2.87 -23.56 -5.29
CA LEU A 202 4.30 -23.28 -5.43
C LEU A 202 5.13 -23.99 -4.37
N LYS A 203 6.33 -24.42 -4.77
CA LYS A 203 7.34 -24.97 -3.85
C LYS A 203 8.65 -24.22 -4.06
N PHE A 204 9.27 -23.81 -2.96
CA PHE A 204 10.58 -23.15 -2.99
C PHE A 204 11.60 -24.03 -3.74
N ARG A 205 12.32 -23.46 -4.69
CA ARG A 205 13.30 -24.12 -5.56
C ARG A 205 14.72 -23.62 -5.31
N GLY A 206 14.90 -22.43 -4.82
CA GLY A 206 16.20 -21.86 -4.52
C GLY A 206 16.22 -20.33 -4.46
N VAL A 207 17.30 -19.79 -3.92
CA VAL A 207 17.55 -18.36 -3.93
C VAL A 207 18.07 -17.97 -5.30
N LEU A 208 17.59 -16.84 -5.83
CA LEU A 208 18.09 -16.34 -7.10
C LEU A 208 19.57 -15.93 -6.94
N THR A 209 20.42 -16.52 -7.75
CA THR A 209 21.79 -16.01 -7.96
C THR A 209 21.69 -14.71 -8.73
N ALA A 210 22.43 -13.69 -8.27
CA ALA A 210 22.47 -12.36 -8.86
C ALA A 210 23.00 -12.41 -10.30
#